data_7f2fa3818a399da030f6428472df9972
#
_entry.id   7f2fa3818a399da030f6428472df9972
#
_cell.length_a   1.000
_cell.length_b   1.000
_cell.length_c   1.000
_cell.angle_alpha   90.00
_cell.angle_beta   90.00
_cell.angle_gamma   90.00
#
_symmetry.space_group_name_H-M   'P 1'
#
loop_
_entity.id
_entity.type
_entity.pdbx_description
1 polymer ?
#
loop_
_entity_poly.entity_id
_entity_poly.type
_entity_poly.pdbx_seq_one_letter_code
_entity_poly.pdbx_strand_id
1 'polypeptide(L)'
;MSIIGYFGGKSSSVFHTFINTKIPKTGISTYMECFGGSFGTYMDDKTLNFETVIYNDKNRHQVNLMRCCAEPEKFLPVLEKLKQTLLHTTETDTLKKWDFYKALYRKYVDNDFLDNNDFEIGDFKRAAIYAFLITSSFSSVFPRGGGFSGYKKDTDKLKLESLITKLKKNTYTQKLQSITEFNNIDFEELIRKYDSPETYIYLDPPYCRFDEEKGEDDAKRLFWYGSDKDGIFGPASHRRLLELIKGIESRWSLSYYYFPLLEELLPKDKYFWFEKEVNRSSANGGNNHESKGKAAKGTELLILNYNPETGEKV
;
A
#
# COMPACT_ATOMS: atom_id res chain seq x y z
N MET A 1 7.31 -2.33 -10.20
CA MET A 1 8.07 -2.57 -8.92
C MET A 1 7.89 -1.33 -8.04
N SER A 2 7.15 -1.42 -6.95
CA SER A 2 6.80 -0.27 -6.09
C SER A 2 8.05 0.46 -5.57
N ILE A 3 7.90 1.75 -5.26
CA ILE A 3 9.00 2.58 -4.74
C ILE A 3 9.45 2.07 -3.36
N ILE A 4 8.52 1.64 -2.55
CA ILE A 4 8.75 1.09 -1.21
C ILE A 4 7.87 -0.15 -1.00
N GLY A 5 8.34 -1.12 -0.19
CA GLY A 5 7.49 -2.21 0.26
C GLY A 5 6.38 -1.68 1.17
N TYR A 6 5.17 -2.16 0.98
CA TYR A 6 4.01 -1.85 1.82
C TYR A 6 3.21 -3.12 2.03
N PHE A 7 2.62 -3.27 3.22
CA PHE A 7 1.81 -4.45 3.51
C PHE A 7 0.59 -4.52 2.58
N GLY A 8 0.35 -5.67 1.97
CA GLY A 8 -0.73 -5.82 0.97
C GLY A 8 -0.39 -5.26 -0.41
N GLY A 9 0.80 -4.65 -0.59
CA GLY A 9 1.18 -4.06 -1.88
C GLY A 9 1.19 -5.07 -3.04
N LYS A 10 0.55 -4.73 -4.14
CA LYS A 10 0.37 -5.56 -5.34
C LYS A 10 1.61 -5.64 -6.23
N SER A 11 2.81 -5.55 -5.65
CA SER A 11 4.07 -5.56 -6.41
C SER A 11 4.53 -6.94 -6.89
N SER A 12 3.75 -8.01 -6.68
CA SER A 12 4.04 -9.30 -7.28
C SER A 12 3.65 -9.28 -8.77
N SER A 13 4.58 -9.62 -9.64
CA SER A 13 4.48 -9.46 -11.10
C SER A 13 3.22 -10.07 -11.73
N VAL A 14 2.67 -11.14 -11.15
CA VAL A 14 1.56 -11.88 -11.77
C VAL A 14 0.21 -11.21 -11.55
N PHE A 15 -0.11 -10.81 -10.32
CA PHE A 15 -1.42 -10.19 -10.03
C PHE A 15 -1.48 -8.75 -10.52
N HIS A 16 -0.38 -8.02 -10.40
CA HIS A 16 -0.23 -6.67 -10.91
C HIS A 16 -0.42 -6.60 -12.44
N THR A 17 0.28 -7.45 -13.19
CA THR A 17 0.09 -7.53 -14.64
C THR A 17 -1.37 -7.84 -14.98
N PHE A 18 -2.02 -8.71 -14.21
CA PHE A 18 -3.42 -9.05 -14.41
C PHE A 18 -4.33 -7.83 -14.21
N ILE A 19 -4.18 -7.06 -13.13
CA ILE A 19 -4.93 -5.82 -12.89
C ILE A 19 -4.75 -4.85 -14.07
N ASN A 20 -3.52 -4.60 -14.47
CA ASN A 20 -3.19 -3.62 -15.51
C ASN A 20 -3.76 -3.98 -16.88
N THR A 21 -3.90 -5.27 -17.19
CA THR A 21 -4.58 -5.69 -18.43
C THR A 21 -6.07 -5.35 -18.46
N LYS A 22 -6.66 -5.03 -17.31
CA LYS A 22 -8.08 -4.73 -17.16
C LYS A 22 -8.38 -3.24 -17.06
N ILE A 23 -7.38 -2.38 -16.85
CA ILE A 23 -7.57 -0.92 -16.79
C ILE A 23 -8.09 -0.42 -18.16
N PRO A 24 -9.15 0.41 -18.19
CA PRO A 24 -9.67 0.96 -19.45
C PRO A 24 -8.59 1.78 -20.16
N LYS A 25 -8.43 1.58 -21.47
CA LYS A 25 -7.41 2.24 -22.27
C LYS A 25 -7.89 3.53 -22.94
N THR A 26 -9.18 3.74 -22.97
CA THR A 26 -9.81 4.89 -23.63
C THR A 26 -10.94 5.47 -22.78
N GLY A 27 -11.21 6.77 -22.98
CA GLY A 27 -12.28 7.47 -22.27
C GLY A 27 -12.02 7.71 -20.78
N ILE A 28 -10.75 7.66 -20.36
CA ILE A 28 -10.31 7.95 -18.99
C ILE A 28 -9.22 9.03 -19.06
N SER A 29 -9.47 10.14 -18.38
CA SER A 29 -8.50 11.23 -18.17
C SER A 29 -7.91 11.21 -16.76
N THR A 30 -8.67 10.68 -15.78
CA THR A 30 -8.30 10.66 -14.37
C THR A 30 -8.11 9.23 -13.85
N TYR A 31 -6.95 8.96 -13.27
CA TYR A 31 -6.64 7.73 -12.52
C TYR A 31 -6.60 8.02 -11.03
N MET A 32 -7.25 7.21 -10.21
CA MET A 32 -7.30 7.40 -8.77
C MET A 32 -7.13 6.09 -8.00
N GLU A 33 -6.29 6.09 -6.94
CA GLU A 33 -6.26 5.05 -5.92
C GLU A 33 -6.66 5.64 -4.55
N CYS A 34 -7.78 5.16 -3.99
CA CYS A 34 -8.28 5.60 -2.68
C CYS A 34 -7.48 5.03 -1.52
N PHE A 35 -6.89 3.86 -1.72
CA PHE A 35 -6.09 3.10 -0.77
C PHE A 35 -4.70 2.89 -1.38
N GLY A 36 -3.97 3.98 -1.56
CA GLY A 36 -2.79 4.01 -2.42
C GLY A 36 -1.61 3.16 -1.93
N GLY A 37 -1.39 3.06 -0.62
CA GLY A 37 -0.29 2.28 -0.07
C GLY A 37 1.04 2.55 -0.78
N SER A 38 1.63 1.51 -1.39
CA SER A 38 2.85 1.65 -2.21
C SER A 38 2.63 2.18 -3.62
N PHE A 39 1.39 2.41 -4.02
CA PHE A 39 0.96 2.83 -5.36
C PHE A 39 1.46 1.89 -6.47
N GLY A 40 1.53 0.61 -6.13
CA GLY A 40 2.20 -0.40 -6.97
C GLY A 40 1.56 -0.57 -8.32
N THR A 41 0.24 -0.52 -8.42
CA THR A 41 -0.53 -0.68 -9.65
C THR A 41 -0.17 0.40 -10.66
N TYR A 42 -0.14 1.65 -10.25
CA TYR A 42 0.27 2.76 -11.11
C TYR A 42 1.77 2.78 -11.40
N MET A 43 2.60 2.61 -10.36
CA MET A 43 4.05 2.74 -10.45
C MET A 43 4.71 1.68 -11.36
N ASP A 44 4.13 0.49 -11.42
CA ASP A 44 4.75 -0.64 -12.14
C ASP A 44 4.38 -0.67 -13.63
N ASP A 45 3.31 0.01 -14.03
CA ASP A 45 2.92 0.07 -15.43
C ASP A 45 3.43 1.35 -16.11
N LYS A 46 4.40 1.17 -17.01
CA LYS A 46 4.99 2.28 -17.76
C LYS A 46 4.08 2.81 -18.87
N THR A 47 3.05 2.06 -19.22
CA THR A 47 2.11 2.43 -20.29
C THR A 47 0.98 3.31 -19.80
N LEU A 48 0.69 3.29 -18.50
CA LEU A 48 -0.33 4.15 -17.91
C LEU A 48 0.11 5.61 -17.92
N ASN A 49 -0.65 6.42 -18.63
CA ASN A 49 -0.48 7.86 -18.71
C ASN A 49 -1.86 8.52 -18.68
N PHE A 50 -2.11 9.32 -17.66
CA PHE A 50 -3.38 10.02 -17.44
C PHE A 50 -3.10 11.51 -17.24
N GLU A 51 -4.05 12.38 -17.57
CA GLU A 51 -3.94 13.82 -17.36
C GLU A 51 -3.92 14.16 -15.87
N THR A 52 -4.73 13.44 -15.10
CA THR A 52 -4.81 13.59 -13.65
C THR A 52 -4.56 12.25 -12.96
N VAL A 53 -3.64 12.25 -12.03
CA VAL A 53 -3.30 11.07 -11.22
C VAL A 53 -3.43 11.44 -9.74
N ILE A 54 -4.34 10.75 -9.06
CA ILE A 54 -4.70 11.06 -7.68
C ILE A 54 -4.26 9.91 -6.77
N TYR A 55 -3.41 10.25 -5.82
CA TYR A 55 -2.98 9.36 -4.75
C TYR A 55 -3.67 9.73 -3.44
N ASN A 56 -4.26 8.76 -2.77
CA ASN A 56 -4.80 8.91 -1.42
C ASN A 56 -4.45 7.71 -0.55
N ASP A 57 -4.20 7.98 0.71
CA ASP A 57 -4.11 6.94 1.73
C ASP A 57 -4.56 7.51 3.08
N LYS A 58 -5.21 6.69 3.91
CA LYS A 58 -5.61 7.11 5.26
C LYS A 58 -4.40 7.30 6.17
N ASN A 59 -3.29 6.62 5.91
CA ASN A 59 -2.04 6.77 6.63
C ASN A 59 -1.30 8.04 6.18
N ARG A 60 -1.39 9.10 6.99
CA ARG A 60 -0.76 10.40 6.71
C ARG A 60 0.75 10.31 6.51
N HIS A 61 1.45 9.44 7.24
CA HIS A 61 2.89 9.24 7.04
C HIS A 61 3.22 8.63 5.69
N GLN A 62 2.35 7.72 5.20
CA GLN A 62 2.52 7.14 3.87
C GLN A 62 2.30 8.18 2.77
N VAL A 63 1.27 9.01 2.90
CA VAL A 63 1.02 10.13 1.98
C VAL A 63 2.21 11.10 1.98
N ASN A 64 2.70 11.47 3.16
CA ASN A 64 3.88 12.33 3.30
C ASN A 64 5.12 11.73 2.63
N LEU A 65 5.37 10.44 2.81
CA LEU A 65 6.48 9.75 2.17
C LEU A 65 6.35 9.79 0.63
N MET A 66 5.18 9.46 0.10
CA MET A 66 4.94 9.47 -1.35
C MET A 66 5.09 10.86 -1.93
N ARG A 67 4.56 11.89 -1.25
CA ARG A 67 4.73 13.30 -1.63
C ARG A 67 6.19 13.73 -1.65
N CYS A 68 6.97 13.35 -0.64
CA CYS A 68 8.40 13.65 -0.60
C CYS A 68 9.19 12.89 -1.67
N CYS A 69 8.81 11.66 -1.99
CA CYS A 69 9.42 10.89 -3.07
C CYS A 69 9.21 11.52 -4.46
N ALA A 70 8.16 12.30 -4.66
CA ALA A 70 7.92 13.06 -5.89
C ALA A 70 8.85 14.28 -6.07
N GLU A 71 9.59 14.67 -5.02
CA GLU A 71 10.60 15.73 -5.05
C GLU A 71 12.01 15.19 -4.70
N PRO A 72 12.55 14.29 -5.53
CA PRO A 72 13.78 13.55 -5.21
C PRO A 72 14.99 14.46 -4.99
N GLU A 73 15.06 15.59 -5.67
CA GLU A 73 16.13 16.60 -5.51
C GLU A 73 16.18 17.19 -4.10
N LYS A 74 15.03 17.30 -3.42
CA LYS A 74 14.93 17.77 -2.03
C LYS A 74 15.05 16.62 -1.04
N PHE A 75 14.51 15.45 -1.40
CA PHE A 75 14.39 14.32 -0.47
C PHE A 75 15.68 13.50 -0.37
N LEU A 76 16.39 13.28 -1.47
CA LEU A 76 17.65 12.50 -1.47
C LEU A 76 18.70 13.02 -0.49
N PRO A 77 18.98 14.35 -0.40
CA PRO A 77 19.92 14.86 0.60
C PRO A 77 19.53 14.52 2.04
N VAL A 78 18.22 14.53 2.35
CA VAL A 78 17.72 14.22 3.71
C VAL A 78 17.90 12.72 4.01
N LEU A 79 17.58 11.85 3.05
CA LEU A 79 17.79 10.41 3.17
C LEU A 79 19.26 10.03 3.31
N GLU A 80 20.13 10.66 2.49
CA GLU A 80 21.60 10.41 2.58
C GLU A 80 22.16 10.88 3.92
N LYS A 81 21.71 12.03 4.44
CA LYS A 81 22.07 12.52 5.76
C LYS A 81 21.64 11.55 6.86
N LEU A 82 20.38 11.05 6.81
CA LEU A 82 19.91 10.06 7.76
C LEU A 82 20.75 8.78 7.67
N LYS A 83 21.01 8.28 6.45
CA LYS A 83 21.85 7.13 6.21
C LYS A 83 23.26 7.31 6.82
N GLN A 84 23.89 8.47 6.58
CA GLN A 84 25.21 8.78 7.17
C GLN A 84 25.16 8.77 8.69
N THR A 85 24.16 9.39 9.30
CA THR A 85 23.95 9.38 10.76
C THR A 85 23.82 7.95 11.29
N LEU A 86 23.10 7.08 10.58
CA LEU A 86 22.93 5.68 10.93
C LEU A 86 24.22 4.87 10.77
N LEU A 87 25.07 5.17 9.79
CA LEU A 87 26.31 4.45 9.50
C LEU A 87 27.50 4.93 10.34
N HIS A 88 27.52 6.19 10.79
CA HIS A 88 28.57 6.79 11.60
C HIS A 88 28.55 6.38 13.08
N THR A 89 27.79 5.35 13.43
CA THR A 89 28.03 4.71 14.72
C THR A 89 29.44 4.12 14.69
N THR A 90 30.26 4.54 15.62
CA THR A 90 31.68 4.19 15.77
C THR A 90 31.93 2.69 15.97
N GLU A 91 30.94 1.85 15.89
CA GLU A 91 31.02 0.42 16.10
C GLU A 91 31.23 -0.33 14.80
N THR A 92 32.36 -1.01 14.69
CA THR A 92 32.72 -1.87 13.55
C THR A 92 32.09 -3.26 13.62
N ASP A 93 31.51 -3.63 14.79
CA ASP A 93 30.89 -4.93 15.01
C ASP A 93 29.46 -4.95 14.48
N THR A 94 29.18 -5.87 13.58
CA THR A 94 27.84 -6.06 12.94
C THR A 94 26.72 -6.33 13.95
N LEU A 95 27.01 -7.04 15.05
CA LEU A 95 26.05 -7.33 16.11
C LEU A 95 25.67 -6.07 16.88
N LYS A 96 26.64 -5.21 17.17
CA LYS A 96 26.43 -3.95 17.88
C LYS A 96 25.65 -2.94 17.01
N LYS A 97 25.96 -2.89 15.70
CA LYS A 97 25.17 -2.11 14.72
C LYS A 97 23.71 -2.56 14.70
N TRP A 98 23.46 -3.87 14.70
CA TRP A 98 22.10 -4.40 14.76
C TRP A 98 21.35 -3.93 15.99
N ASP A 99 21.95 -4.01 17.16
CA ASP A 99 21.33 -3.59 18.41
C ASP A 99 21.07 -2.08 18.44
N PHE A 100 21.99 -1.29 17.90
CA PHE A 100 21.80 0.15 17.73
C PHE A 100 20.61 0.48 16.83
N TYR A 101 20.51 -0.12 15.64
CA TYR A 101 19.37 0.14 14.73
C TYR A 101 18.06 -0.33 15.32
N LYS A 102 18.07 -1.46 16.01
CA LYS A 102 16.90 -1.97 16.72
C LYS A 102 16.46 -1.05 17.86
N ALA A 103 17.40 -0.50 18.61
CA ALA A 103 17.11 0.47 19.66
C ALA A 103 16.54 1.77 19.09
N LEU A 104 17.12 2.28 17.99
CA LEU A 104 16.63 3.47 17.30
C LEU A 104 15.22 3.25 16.70
N TYR A 105 14.99 2.11 16.08
CA TYR A 105 13.67 1.71 15.59
C TYR A 105 12.63 1.72 16.72
N ARG A 106 12.95 1.06 17.86
CA ARG A 106 12.08 1.03 19.03
C ARG A 106 11.82 2.44 19.58
N LYS A 107 12.87 3.26 19.71
CA LYS A 107 12.73 4.64 20.15
C LYS A 107 11.68 5.42 19.36
N TYR A 108 11.66 5.30 18.03
CA TYR A 108 10.66 5.99 17.21
C TYR A 108 9.27 5.36 17.35
N VAL A 109 9.18 4.03 17.48
CA VAL A 109 7.89 3.35 17.65
C VAL A 109 7.28 3.65 19.04
N ASP A 110 8.12 3.67 20.09
CA ASP A 110 7.67 3.86 21.47
C ASP A 110 7.37 5.33 21.83
N ASN A 111 7.85 6.28 21.02
CA ASN A 111 7.67 7.72 21.25
C ASN A 111 6.47 8.33 20.50
N ASP A 112 5.43 7.57 20.24
CA ASP A 112 4.21 8.02 19.56
C ASP A 112 4.46 8.75 18.23
N PHE A 113 5.63 8.53 17.60
CA PHE A 113 5.98 9.14 16.34
C PHE A 113 4.91 8.89 15.27
N LEU A 114 4.31 7.71 15.31
CA LEU A 114 3.33 7.26 14.33
C LEU A 114 1.91 7.69 14.66
N ASP A 115 1.62 7.87 15.94
CA ASP A 115 0.33 8.34 16.42
C ASP A 115 0.22 9.87 16.30
N ASN A 116 1.35 10.57 16.16
CA ASN A 116 1.38 12.01 15.96
C ASN A 116 1.17 12.35 14.48
N ASN A 117 -0.05 12.79 14.15
CA ASN A 117 -0.45 13.25 12.82
C ASN A 117 -0.43 14.80 12.69
N ASP A 118 0.06 15.52 13.70
CA ASP A 118 0.21 16.97 13.67
C ASP A 118 1.50 17.38 12.93
N PHE A 119 1.46 17.30 11.61
CA PHE A 119 2.52 17.74 10.71
C PHE A 119 1.98 18.02 9.31
N GLU A 120 2.67 18.85 8.56
CA GLU A 120 2.32 19.14 7.16
C GLU A 120 2.83 18.05 6.21
N ILE A 121 2.02 17.69 5.21
CA ILE A 121 2.44 16.80 4.11
C ILE A 121 3.51 17.53 3.29
N GLY A 122 4.69 16.90 3.16
CA GLY A 122 5.89 17.52 2.60
C GLY A 122 7.03 17.65 3.62
N ASP A 123 6.83 17.20 4.87
CA ASP A 123 7.93 17.13 5.86
C ASP A 123 8.93 16.02 5.50
N PHE A 124 10.04 16.41 4.87
CA PHE A 124 11.10 15.52 4.40
C PHE A 124 11.81 14.77 5.55
N LYS A 125 11.98 15.40 6.72
CA LYS A 125 12.63 14.74 7.86
C LYS A 125 11.76 13.62 8.41
N ARG A 126 10.48 13.90 8.59
CA ARG A 126 9.49 12.92 9.03
C ARG A 126 9.34 11.80 8.00
N ALA A 127 9.29 12.13 6.71
CA ALA A 127 9.28 11.14 5.63
C ALA A 127 10.51 10.22 5.66
N ALA A 128 11.70 10.75 5.90
CA ALA A 128 12.92 9.97 5.99
C ALA A 128 12.92 9.00 7.18
N ILE A 129 12.45 9.45 8.36
CA ILE A 129 12.30 8.60 9.53
C ILE A 129 11.26 7.50 9.25
N TYR A 130 10.11 7.85 8.69
CA TYR A 130 9.09 6.87 8.33
C TYR A 130 9.60 5.86 7.30
N ALA A 131 10.37 6.30 6.28
CA ALA A 131 11.01 5.43 5.31
C ALA A 131 11.98 4.44 5.98
N PHE A 132 12.77 4.89 6.95
CA PHE A 132 13.62 4.00 7.76
C PHE A 132 12.78 2.97 8.51
N LEU A 133 11.70 3.40 9.18
CA LEU A 133 10.84 2.51 9.96
C LEU A 133 10.17 1.44 9.09
N ILE A 134 9.53 1.83 7.99
CA ILE A 134 8.81 0.89 7.13
C ILE A 134 9.75 -0.07 6.39
N THR A 135 10.90 0.39 5.93
CA THR A 135 11.90 -0.48 5.29
C THR A 135 12.57 -1.41 6.29
N SER A 136 12.65 -1.02 7.55
CA SER A 136 13.28 -1.78 8.63
C SER A 136 12.30 -2.71 9.36
N SER A 137 11.03 -2.68 9.05
CA SER A 137 10.04 -3.60 9.64
C SER A 137 9.98 -4.94 8.90
N PHE A 138 9.65 -6.01 9.61
CA PHE A 138 9.44 -7.33 9.00
C PHE A 138 8.22 -7.30 8.08
N SER A 139 8.39 -7.73 6.82
CA SER A 139 7.34 -7.75 5.78
C SER A 139 6.65 -6.39 5.55
N SER A 140 7.30 -5.29 5.89
CA SER A 140 6.70 -3.93 5.84
C SER A 140 5.38 -3.83 6.63
N VAL A 141 5.16 -4.74 7.59
CA VAL A 141 4.06 -4.69 8.54
C VAL A 141 4.41 -3.69 9.63
N PHE A 142 3.80 -2.54 9.55
CA PHE A 142 4.15 -1.43 10.40
C PHE A 142 2.87 -0.77 10.98
N PRO A 143 2.87 -0.30 12.25
CA PRO A 143 3.98 -0.20 13.20
C PRO A 143 4.12 -1.36 14.19
N ARG A 144 3.08 -2.18 14.41
CA ARG A 144 2.99 -2.97 15.66
C ARG A 144 3.17 -4.48 15.54
N GLY A 145 3.47 -5.04 14.39
CA GLY A 145 3.47 -6.50 14.22
C GLY A 145 4.74 -7.15 13.70
N GLY A 146 5.51 -6.41 13.01
CA GLY A 146 6.71 -6.94 12.39
C GLY A 146 7.97 -6.43 13.07
N GLY A 147 8.52 -7.05 14.04
CA GLY A 147 9.77 -6.62 14.68
C GLY A 147 10.82 -6.10 13.67
N PHE A 148 11.85 -5.46 14.15
CA PHE A 148 12.94 -4.93 13.36
C PHE A 148 13.58 -6.01 12.47
N SER A 149 13.67 -5.77 11.17
CA SER A 149 14.32 -6.65 10.19
C SER A 149 15.17 -5.90 9.15
N GLY A 150 15.47 -4.66 9.44
CA GLY A 150 16.05 -3.69 8.50
C GLY A 150 17.51 -3.88 8.12
N TYR A 151 18.19 -4.86 8.68
CA TYR A 151 19.61 -5.06 8.52
C TYR A 151 19.91 -6.48 8.02
N LYS A 152 20.69 -6.58 6.96
CA LYS A 152 21.23 -7.87 6.53
C LYS A 152 22.53 -8.10 7.28
N LYS A 153 22.54 -9.09 8.18
CA LYS A 153 23.69 -9.44 9.02
C LYS A 153 25.03 -9.51 8.27
N ASP A 154 25.00 -9.89 6.99
CA ASP A 154 26.19 -10.18 6.21
C ASP A 154 26.61 -9.06 5.24
N THR A 155 25.94 -7.91 5.20
CA THR A 155 26.16 -6.96 4.09
C THR A 155 26.36 -5.50 4.48
N ASP A 156 26.37 -5.10 5.73
CA ASP A 156 26.46 -3.67 6.16
C ASP A 156 25.49 -2.69 5.45
N LYS A 157 24.49 -3.23 4.70
CA LYS A 157 23.58 -2.44 3.89
C LYS A 157 22.24 -2.26 4.59
N LEU A 158 21.85 -1.02 4.78
CA LEU A 158 20.50 -0.66 5.22
C LEU A 158 19.47 -0.92 4.10
N LYS A 159 18.31 -1.45 4.44
CA LYS A 159 17.21 -1.59 3.47
C LYS A 159 16.76 -0.24 2.89
N LEU A 160 16.96 0.85 3.62
CA LEU A 160 16.75 2.23 3.17
C LEU A 160 17.52 2.56 1.87
N GLU A 161 18.67 1.93 1.64
CA GLU A 161 19.45 2.11 0.39
C GLU A 161 18.70 1.72 -0.88
N SER A 162 17.76 0.78 -0.76
CA SER A 162 16.91 0.41 -1.88
C SER A 162 16.01 1.58 -2.33
N LEU A 163 15.44 2.33 -1.39
CA LEU A 163 14.66 3.53 -1.69
C LEU A 163 15.54 4.61 -2.34
N ILE A 164 16.70 4.89 -1.73
CA ILE A 164 17.66 5.88 -2.27
C ILE A 164 18.05 5.51 -3.71
N THR A 165 18.37 4.25 -3.97
CA THR A 165 18.73 3.77 -5.30
C THR A 165 17.60 3.93 -6.32
N LYS A 166 16.36 3.68 -5.91
CA LYS A 166 15.19 3.86 -6.77
C LYS A 166 14.94 5.33 -7.08
N LEU A 167 15.04 6.22 -6.08
CA LEU A 167 14.87 7.66 -6.28
C LEU A 167 15.94 8.30 -7.17
N LYS A 168 17.11 7.67 -7.30
CA LYS A 168 18.15 8.07 -8.26
C LYS A 168 17.85 7.64 -9.71
N LYS A 169 16.84 6.77 -9.91
CA LYS A 169 16.48 6.27 -11.24
C LYS A 169 15.34 7.10 -11.83
N ASN A 170 15.58 7.72 -12.96
CA ASN A 170 14.65 8.62 -13.65
C ASN A 170 13.26 7.98 -13.92
N THR A 171 13.22 6.66 -14.18
CA THR A 171 11.96 5.94 -14.45
C THR A 171 10.98 5.94 -13.26
N TYR A 172 11.49 5.94 -12.02
CA TYR A 172 10.64 6.03 -10.82
C TYR A 172 10.23 7.46 -10.54
N THR A 173 11.17 8.40 -10.66
CA THR A 173 10.92 9.80 -10.35
C THR A 173 9.93 10.43 -11.30
N GLN A 174 10.01 10.15 -12.60
CA GLN A 174 9.02 10.61 -13.58
C GLN A 174 7.60 10.15 -13.26
N LYS A 175 7.41 8.87 -12.87
CA LYS A 175 6.11 8.35 -12.45
C LYS A 175 5.59 9.01 -11.17
N LEU A 176 6.47 9.24 -10.18
CA LEU A 176 6.08 9.94 -8.96
C LEU A 176 5.70 11.41 -9.23
N GLN A 177 6.44 12.06 -10.13
CA GLN A 177 6.19 13.46 -10.52
C GLN A 177 4.93 13.63 -11.37
N SER A 178 4.43 12.56 -12.00
CA SER A 178 3.14 12.59 -12.70
C SER A 178 1.93 12.49 -11.77
N ILE A 179 2.11 12.23 -10.46
CA ILE A 179 1.04 12.30 -9.49
C ILE A 179 0.66 13.78 -9.28
N THR A 180 -0.56 14.12 -9.63
CA THR A 180 -1.06 15.49 -9.59
C THR A 180 -1.53 15.89 -8.20
N GLU A 181 -2.09 14.95 -7.44
CA GLU A 181 -2.60 15.21 -6.09
C GLU A 181 -2.23 14.10 -5.10
N PHE A 182 -1.86 14.54 -3.90
CA PHE A 182 -1.61 13.69 -2.72
C PHE A 182 -2.62 14.04 -1.64
N ASN A 183 -3.55 13.15 -1.38
CA ASN A 183 -4.64 13.35 -0.43
C ASN A 183 -4.52 12.42 0.78
N ASN A 184 -5.01 12.89 1.94
CA ASN A 184 -5.12 12.12 3.17
C ASN A 184 -6.53 12.31 3.75
N ILE A 185 -7.54 11.93 2.99
CA ILE A 185 -8.95 12.09 3.33
C ILE A 185 -9.67 10.73 3.33
N ASP A 186 -10.92 10.71 3.78
CA ASP A 186 -11.74 9.51 3.72
C ASP A 186 -12.02 9.12 2.26
N PHE A 187 -12.07 7.81 1.98
CA PHE A 187 -12.30 7.29 0.63
C PHE A 187 -13.63 7.76 0.03
N GLU A 188 -14.67 7.92 0.85
CA GLU A 188 -15.98 8.38 0.38
C GLU A 188 -15.93 9.84 -0.06
N GLU A 189 -15.28 10.70 0.73
CA GLU A 189 -15.06 12.10 0.38
C GLU A 189 -14.29 12.21 -0.94
N LEU A 190 -13.21 11.43 -1.08
CA LEU A 190 -12.40 11.40 -2.29
C LEU A 190 -13.20 10.94 -3.52
N ILE A 191 -13.90 9.81 -3.40
CA ILE A 191 -14.70 9.25 -4.49
C ILE A 191 -15.75 10.26 -4.93
N ARG A 192 -16.51 10.86 -4.01
CA ARG A 192 -17.52 11.86 -4.34
C ARG A 192 -16.96 13.12 -5.01
N LYS A 193 -15.74 13.51 -4.65
CA LYS A 193 -15.05 14.67 -5.23
C LYS A 193 -14.69 14.47 -6.70
N TYR A 194 -14.29 13.25 -7.08
CA TYR A 194 -13.76 12.95 -8.41
C TYR A 194 -14.63 12.01 -9.25
N ASP A 195 -15.84 11.71 -8.77
CA ASP A 195 -16.75 10.84 -9.49
C ASP A 195 -17.16 11.44 -10.84
N SER A 196 -16.79 10.79 -11.92
CA SER A 196 -17.15 11.15 -13.29
C SER A 196 -16.98 9.98 -14.25
N PRO A 197 -17.64 10.00 -15.43
CA PRO A 197 -17.43 8.96 -16.45
C PRO A 197 -16.01 8.85 -16.98
N GLU A 198 -15.19 9.90 -16.84
CA GLU A 198 -13.79 9.96 -17.28
C GLU A 198 -12.80 9.55 -16.18
N THR A 199 -13.30 9.20 -14.99
CA THR A 199 -12.48 8.74 -13.86
C THR A 199 -12.45 7.22 -13.80
N TYR A 200 -11.26 6.68 -13.64
CA TYR A 200 -11.03 5.28 -13.27
C TYR A 200 -10.46 5.19 -11.86
N ILE A 201 -11.09 4.35 -11.04
CA ILE A 201 -10.74 4.16 -9.64
C ILE A 201 -10.24 2.73 -9.42
N TYR A 202 -9.01 2.58 -8.96
CA TYR A 202 -8.53 1.31 -8.44
C TYR A 202 -8.71 1.28 -6.92
N LEU A 203 -9.36 0.25 -6.42
CA LEU A 203 -9.72 0.05 -5.03
C LEU A 203 -9.02 -1.20 -4.49
N ASP A 204 -8.12 -1.02 -3.55
CA ASP A 204 -7.40 -2.08 -2.82
C ASP A 204 -7.50 -1.83 -1.31
N PRO A 205 -8.73 -1.87 -0.74
CA PRO A 205 -8.95 -1.58 0.67
C PRO A 205 -8.31 -2.65 1.56
N PRO A 206 -8.15 -2.41 2.86
CA PRO A 206 -7.84 -3.46 3.82
C PRO A 206 -8.85 -4.61 3.67
N TYR A 207 -8.36 -5.85 3.47
CA TYR A 207 -9.25 -6.97 3.18
C TYR A 207 -9.99 -7.45 4.42
N CYS A 208 -11.29 -7.69 4.26
CA CYS A 208 -12.09 -8.43 5.21
C CYS A 208 -11.54 -9.86 5.32
N ARG A 209 -11.30 -10.33 6.54
CA ARG A 209 -10.99 -11.72 6.83
C ARG A 209 -12.25 -12.37 7.38
N PHE A 210 -12.97 -13.00 6.50
CA PHE A 210 -14.12 -13.80 6.88
C PHE A 210 -13.66 -15.18 7.34
N ASP A 211 -14.08 -15.59 8.53
CA ASP A 211 -13.87 -16.92 9.06
C ASP A 211 -15.14 -17.74 8.76
N GLU A 212 -15.06 -18.60 7.74
CA GLU A 212 -16.20 -19.42 7.28
C GLU A 212 -16.70 -20.37 8.38
N GLU A 213 -15.82 -20.84 9.28
CA GLU A 213 -16.20 -21.74 10.36
C GLU A 213 -16.96 -21.02 11.48
N LYS A 214 -16.68 -19.73 11.70
CA LYS A 214 -17.32 -18.93 12.76
C LYS A 214 -18.44 -18.05 12.26
N GLY A 215 -18.56 -17.86 10.95
CA GLY A 215 -19.54 -16.94 10.35
C GLY A 215 -19.34 -15.48 10.74
N GLU A 216 -18.18 -15.12 11.28
CA GLU A 216 -17.87 -13.80 11.78
C GLU A 216 -16.66 -13.20 11.08
N ASP A 217 -16.70 -11.87 10.91
CA ASP A 217 -15.55 -11.08 10.52
C ASP A 217 -14.50 -11.10 11.65
N ASP A 218 -13.29 -11.61 11.40
CA ASP A 218 -12.19 -11.57 12.36
C ASP A 218 -11.58 -10.17 12.43
N ALA A 219 -12.41 -9.20 12.86
CA ALA A 219 -12.05 -7.79 12.99
C ALA A 219 -10.83 -7.59 13.92
N LYS A 220 -10.56 -8.51 14.82
CA LYS A 220 -9.42 -8.43 15.77
C LYS A 220 -8.06 -8.54 15.10
N ARG A 221 -7.97 -9.08 13.87
CA ARG A 221 -6.72 -9.19 13.11
C ARG A 221 -6.48 -8.06 12.11
N LEU A 222 -7.45 -7.18 11.94
CA LEU A 222 -7.36 -6.02 11.03
C LEU A 222 -6.61 -4.81 11.61
N PHE A 223 -6.05 -4.92 12.81
CA PHE A 223 -5.38 -3.85 13.55
C PHE A 223 -4.10 -3.27 12.93
N TRP A 224 -3.77 -3.63 11.68
CA TRP A 224 -2.44 -3.34 11.12
C TRP A 224 -2.38 -2.13 10.18
N TYR A 225 -3.52 -1.50 9.88
CA TYR A 225 -3.62 -0.43 8.90
C TYR A 225 -3.77 0.97 9.49
N GLY A 226 -2.97 1.33 10.48
CA GLY A 226 -2.92 2.69 10.98
C GLY A 226 -3.15 2.81 12.48
N SER A 227 -2.69 3.91 13.04
CA SER A 227 -2.69 4.26 14.45
C SER A 227 -4.05 4.75 14.97
N ASP A 228 -5.08 4.81 14.15
CA ASP A 228 -6.39 5.29 14.56
C ASP A 228 -7.08 4.29 15.48
N LYS A 229 -7.16 4.62 16.76
CA LYS A 229 -8.02 3.93 17.71
C LYS A 229 -9.48 3.91 17.26
N ASP A 230 -9.87 4.86 16.40
CA ASP A 230 -11.22 5.07 15.86
C ASP A 230 -11.37 4.74 14.36
N GLY A 231 -10.29 4.36 13.67
CA GLY A 231 -10.22 4.25 12.21
C GLY A 231 -10.00 2.86 11.64
N ILE A 232 -10.45 1.80 12.32
CA ILE A 232 -10.39 0.44 11.79
C ILE A 232 -11.30 0.36 10.56
N PHE A 233 -10.76 -0.07 9.41
CA PHE A 233 -11.56 -0.42 8.25
C PHE A 233 -12.31 -1.74 8.54
N GLY A 234 -13.40 -1.62 9.31
CA GLY A 234 -14.21 -2.74 9.82
C GLY A 234 -15.44 -3.02 8.95
N PRO A 235 -16.36 -3.88 9.41
CA PRO A 235 -17.56 -4.31 8.67
C PRO A 235 -18.40 -3.14 8.14
N ALA A 236 -18.56 -2.08 8.92
CA ALA A 236 -19.29 -0.88 8.49
C ALA A 236 -18.59 -0.15 7.33
N SER A 237 -17.26 -0.08 7.34
CA SER A 237 -16.47 0.55 6.27
C SER A 237 -16.52 -0.27 4.98
N HIS A 238 -16.47 -1.62 5.09
CA HIS A 238 -16.64 -2.51 3.95
C HIS A 238 -18.00 -2.30 3.28
N ARG A 239 -19.10 -2.34 4.07
CA ARG A 239 -20.44 -2.10 3.55
C ARG A 239 -20.57 -0.71 2.92
N ARG A 240 -20.11 0.34 3.62
CA ARG A 240 -20.15 1.72 3.12
C ARG A 240 -19.42 1.88 1.79
N LEU A 241 -18.22 1.27 1.63
CA LEU A 241 -17.49 1.28 0.37
C LEU A 241 -18.27 0.60 -0.75
N LEU A 242 -18.77 -0.63 -0.50
CA LEU A 242 -19.48 -1.41 -1.51
C LEU A 242 -20.78 -0.75 -1.93
N GLU A 243 -21.53 -0.16 -1.00
CA GLU A 243 -22.77 0.60 -1.31
C GLU A 243 -22.46 1.86 -2.12
N LEU A 244 -21.38 2.58 -1.78
CA LEU A 244 -20.98 3.79 -2.49
C LEU A 244 -20.66 3.50 -3.96
N ILE A 245 -19.78 2.50 -4.22
CA ILE A 245 -19.28 2.23 -5.57
C ILE A 245 -20.33 1.66 -6.53
N LYS A 246 -21.46 1.19 -6.03
CA LYS A 246 -22.61 0.79 -6.86
C LYS A 246 -23.28 1.96 -7.58
N GLY A 247 -23.20 3.15 -7.00
CA GLY A 247 -23.97 4.32 -7.45
C GLY A 247 -23.15 5.40 -8.16
N ILE A 248 -21.84 5.24 -8.28
CA ILE A 248 -20.98 6.26 -8.89
C ILE A 248 -20.88 6.14 -10.41
N GLU A 249 -20.53 7.24 -11.08
CA GLU A 249 -20.39 7.29 -12.55
C GLU A 249 -19.05 6.73 -13.03
N SER A 250 -18.03 6.77 -12.18
CA SER A 250 -16.68 6.31 -12.46
C SER A 250 -16.63 4.83 -12.81
N ARG A 251 -15.69 4.46 -13.67
CA ARG A 251 -15.26 3.07 -13.83
C ARG A 251 -14.36 2.69 -12.67
N TRP A 252 -14.57 1.50 -12.12
CA TRP A 252 -13.73 1.04 -11.02
C TRP A 252 -13.39 -0.44 -11.12
N SER A 253 -12.26 -0.80 -10.53
CA SER A 253 -11.93 -2.18 -10.19
C SER A 253 -11.59 -2.30 -8.72
N LEU A 254 -12.03 -3.40 -8.11
CA LEU A 254 -11.92 -3.69 -6.69
C LEU A 254 -11.18 -5.01 -6.48
N SER A 255 -10.05 -4.96 -5.79
CA SER A 255 -9.32 -6.16 -5.33
C SER A 255 -9.80 -6.57 -3.94
N TYR A 256 -10.08 -7.88 -3.77
CA TYR A 256 -10.52 -8.43 -2.48
C TYR A 256 -10.22 -9.93 -2.33
N TYR A 257 -10.33 -10.44 -1.10
CA TYR A 257 -10.66 -11.84 -0.85
C TYR A 257 -12.16 -12.01 -0.76
N TYR A 258 -12.66 -13.20 -1.08
CA TYR A 258 -14.09 -13.49 -0.99
C TYR A 258 -14.62 -13.33 0.43
N PHE A 259 -15.77 -12.70 0.56
CA PHE A 259 -16.66 -12.74 1.72
C PHE A 259 -18.10 -12.48 1.26
N PRO A 260 -19.14 -13.00 1.98
CA PRO A 260 -20.52 -13.05 1.48
C PRO A 260 -21.11 -11.69 1.04
N LEU A 261 -20.79 -10.61 1.73
CA LEU A 261 -21.27 -9.26 1.42
C LEU A 261 -20.86 -8.79 0.01
N LEU A 262 -19.73 -9.29 -0.52
CA LEU A 262 -19.33 -8.96 -1.89
C LEU A 262 -20.35 -9.45 -2.90
N GLU A 263 -20.80 -10.69 -2.78
CA GLU A 263 -21.76 -11.28 -3.71
C GLU A 263 -23.19 -10.73 -3.52
N GLU A 264 -23.53 -10.39 -2.27
CA GLU A 264 -24.79 -9.68 -1.94
C GLU A 264 -24.87 -8.32 -2.65
N LEU A 265 -23.81 -7.52 -2.57
CA LEU A 265 -23.84 -6.13 -3.06
C LEU A 265 -23.34 -5.99 -4.51
N LEU A 266 -22.47 -6.87 -4.97
CA LEU A 266 -21.87 -6.88 -6.30
C LEU A 266 -22.09 -8.23 -6.99
N PRO A 267 -23.35 -8.62 -7.30
CA PRO A 267 -23.67 -9.95 -7.81
C PRO A 267 -22.99 -10.26 -9.15
N LYS A 268 -22.61 -11.54 -9.35
CA LYS A 268 -21.82 -12.03 -10.49
C LYS A 268 -22.53 -11.95 -11.83
N ASP A 269 -23.85 -11.86 -11.85
CA ASP A 269 -24.67 -11.68 -13.05
C ASP A 269 -24.66 -10.21 -13.56
N LYS A 270 -24.25 -9.28 -12.71
CA LYS A 270 -24.15 -7.85 -13.04
C LYS A 270 -22.71 -7.36 -13.20
N TYR A 271 -21.80 -7.80 -12.37
CA TYR A 271 -20.41 -7.33 -12.33
C TYR A 271 -19.43 -8.35 -12.90
N PHE A 272 -18.32 -7.90 -13.45
CA PHE A 272 -17.27 -8.79 -13.97
C PHE A 272 -16.36 -9.24 -12.84
N TRP A 273 -16.37 -10.53 -12.52
CA TRP A 273 -15.57 -11.14 -11.49
C TRP A 273 -14.45 -11.97 -12.10
N PHE A 274 -13.23 -11.72 -11.65
CA PHE A 274 -12.05 -12.48 -12.04
C PHE A 274 -11.36 -13.04 -10.79
N GLU A 275 -10.95 -14.28 -10.89
CA GLU A 275 -10.25 -15.00 -9.83
C GLU A 275 -8.79 -15.23 -10.23
N LYS A 276 -7.88 -15.02 -9.29
CA LYS A 276 -6.46 -15.27 -9.49
C LYS A 276 -5.87 -15.99 -8.30
N GLU A 277 -5.25 -17.16 -8.54
CA GLU A 277 -4.42 -17.80 -7.53
C GLU A 277 -3.19 -16.94 -7.23
N VAL A 278 -2.97 -16.68 -5.95
CA VAL A 278 -1.81 -15.96 -5.43
C VAL A 278 -1.13 -16.76 -4.33
N ASN A 279 0.19 -16.67 -4.27
CA ASN A 279 0.93 -17.21 -3.15
C ASN A 279 0.74 -16.24 -1.96
N ARG A 280 0.05 -16.69 -0.92
CA ARG A 280 -0.02 -15.93 0.34
C ARG A 280 1.38 -15.89 0.94
N SER A 281 2.00 -14.72 1.02
CA SER A 281 3.25 -14.56 1.76
C SER A 281 2.99 -14.97 3.20
N SER A 282 3.87 -15.81 3.75
CA SER A 282 3.79 -16.45 5.06
C SER A 282 3.95 -15.49 6.25
N ALA A 283 3.22 -14.37 6.25
CA ALA A 283 3.12 -13.50 7.42
C ALA A 283 2.38 -14.19 8.61
N ASN A 284 1.85 -15.39 8.41
CA ASN A 284 1.19 -16.24 9.43
C ASN A 284 2.00 -17.49 9.81
N GLY A 285 3.31 -17.46 9.72
CA GLY A 285 4.18 -18.50 10.29
C GLY A 285 4.12 -18.51 11.82
N GLY A 286 2.99 -18.88 12.39
CA GLY A 286 2.95 -19.40 13.76
C GLY A 286 3.81 -20.66 13.83
N ASN A 287 4.47 -20.86 14.96
CA ASN A 287 5.44 -21.90 15.31
C ASN A 287 5.01 -23.36 15.09
N ASN A 288 4.52 -23.74 13.93
CA ASN A 288 4.34 -25.13 13.56
C ASN A 288 5.51 -25.57 12.68
N HIS A 289 6.44 -26.27 13.29
CA HIS A 289 7.66 -26.84 12.71
C HIS A 289 7.45 -27.86 11.57
N GLU A 290 6.20 -28.15 11.18
CA GLU A 290 5.89 -29.22 10.21
C GLU A 290 5.58 -28.74 8.77
N SER A 291 5.44 -27.43 8.52
CA SER A 291 5.17 -26.91 7.16
C SER A 291 6.37 -26.22 6.53
N LYS A 292 7.53 -26.86 6.51
CA LYS A 292 8.66 -26.40 5.69
C LYS A 292 8.32 -26.56 4.20
N GLY A 293 8.01 -25.42 3.51
CA GLY A 293 8.27 -25.32 2.10
C GLY A 293 7.13 -25.06 1.12
N LYS A 294 5.87 -24.92 1.51
CA LYS A 294 4.80 -24.51 0.57
C LYS A 294 4.11 -23.24 1.06
N ALA A 295 4.25 -22.16 0.30
CA ALA A 295 3.45 -20.97 0.53
C ALA A 295 1.97 -21.34 0.41
N ALA A 296 1.14 -20.95 1.40
CA ALA A 296 -0.30 -21.19 1.33
C ALA A 296 -0.84 -20.46 0.09
N LYS A 297 -1.56 -21.17 -0.76
CA LYS A 297 -2.26 -20.58 -1.90
C LYS A 297 -3.54 -19.88 -1.42
N GLY A 298 -3.88 -18.78 -2.05
CA GLY A 298 -5.14 -18.09 -1.84
C GLY A 298 -5.68 -17.58 -3.17
N THR A 299 -6.99 -17.41 -3.23
CA THR A 299 -7.64 -16.81 -4.41
C THR A 299 -7.89 -15.35 -4.11
N GLU A 300 -7.36 -14.47 -4.94
CA GLU A 300 -7.63 -13.03 -4.93
C GLU A 300 -8.61 -12.69 -6.05
N LEU A 301 -9.58 -11.86 -5.72
CA LEU A 301 -10.63 -11.43 -6.63
C LEU A 301 -10.28 -10.05 -7.22
N LEU A 302 -10.68 -9.84 -8.48
CA LEU A 302 -10.77 -8.55 -9.10
C LEU A 302 -12.20 -8.38 -9.65
N ILE A 303 -12.95 -7.40 -9.14
CA ILE A 303 -14.33 -7.13 -9.52
C ILE A 303 -14.37 -5.78 -10.25
N LEU A 304 -15.06 -5.70 -11.39
CA LEU A 304 -15.16 -4.51 -12.22
C LEU A 304 -16.64 -4.14 -12.45
N ASN A 305 -16.91 -2.85 -12.55
CA ASN A 305 -18.22 -2.32 -12.97
C ASN A 305 -18.28 -1.96 -14.48
N TYR A 306 -17.40 -2.50 -15.27
CA TYR A 306 -17.33 -2.30 -16.70
C TYR A 306 -16.81 -3.54 -17.41
N ASN A 307 -17.17 -3.70 -18.68
CA ASN A 307 -16.59 -4.73 -19.53
C ASN A 307 -15.14 -4.37 -19.88
N PRO A 308 -14.14 -5.18 -19.51
CA PRO A 308 -12.73 -4.85 -19.75
C PRO A 308 -12.31 -4.89 -21.24
N GLU A 309 -13.15 -5.43 -22.12
CA GLU A 309 -12.88 -5.49 -23.58
C GLU A 309 -13.47 -4.26 -24.29
N THR A 310 -14.68 -3.85 -23.93
CA THR A 310 -15.37 -2.71 -24.57
C THR A 310 -15.20 -1.40 -23.78
N GLY A 311 -14.90 -1.47 -22.50
CA GLY A 311 -14.88 -0.33 -21.58
C GLY A 311 -16.28 0.15 -21.17
N GLU A 312 -17.35 -0.50 -21.61
CA GLU A 312 -18.71 -0.13 -21.28
C GLU A 312 -19.05 -0.47 -19.84
N LYS A 313 -19.61 0.50 -19.13
CA LYS A 313 -20.04 0.34 -17.74
C LYS A 313 -21.32 -0.50 -17.66
N VAL A 314 -21.47 -1.29 -16.57
CA VAL A 314 -22.65 -2.12 -16.26
C VAL A 314 -23.63 -1.40 -15.35
#